data_562578b020039e5529b69f2a5a2dbd9e
#
_entry.id   562578b020039e5529b69f2a5a2dbd9e
#
_cell.length_a   1.000
_cell.length_b   1.000
_cell.length_c   1.000
_cell.angle_alpha   90.00
_cell.angle_beta   90.00
_cell.angle_gamma   90.00
#
_symmetry.space_group_name_H-M   'P 1'
#
loop_
_entity.id
_entity.type
_entity.pdbx_description
1 polymer ?
#
loop_
_entity_poly.entity_id
_entity_poly.type
_entity_poly.pdbx_seq_one_letter_code
_entity_poly.pdbx_strand_id
1 'polypeptide(L)'
;MEHDFPGAVPEIPVSDLDAAGAYYKDELGFTVDWGGADDGIAGISKGSCRMFLTDRAFREERGNNPPVLVWLNLNSTQEVNDLYETWSRSKARIVSRPEAKPWKLHEFTVADLDGNLFRVFYDFSRD
;
A
#
# COMPACT_ATOMS: atom_id res chain seq x y z
N MET A 1 -3.83 33.45 -1.36
CA MET A 1 -4.22 32.27 -0.60
C MET A 1 -3.51 31.02 -1.13
N GLU A 2 -2.91 30.30 -0.24
CA GLU A 2 -2.29 29.05 -0.62
C GLU A 2 -3.24 27.88 -0.50
N HIS A 3 -3.13 26.97 -1.41
CA HIS A 3 -3.85 25.71 -1.34
C HIS A 3 -2.89 24.62 -0.93
N ASP A 4 -3.36 23.67 -0.14
CA ASP A 4 -2.57 22.51 0.19
C ASP A 4 -2.25 21.74 -1.09
N PHE A 5 -1.05 21.21 -1.15
CA PHE A 5 -0.68 20.36 -2.26
C PHE A 5 -1.49 19.07 -2.18
N PRO A 6 -2.00 18.57 -3.30
CA PRO A 6 -2.79 17.34 -3.28
C PRO A 6 -1.93 16.14 -2.93
N GLY A 7 -2.55 15.12 -2.35
CA GLY A 7 -1.87 13.87 -2.11
C GLY A 7 -1.57 13.16 -3.42
N ALA A 8 -0.45 12.48 -3.48
CA ALA A 8 -0.13 11.66 -4.63
C ALA A 8 -0.96 10.38 -4.60
N VAL A 9 -1.29 9.85 -5.79
CA VAL A 9 -2.00 8.59 -5.93
C VAL A 9 -1.07 7.64 -6.69
N PRO A 10 -0.40 6.71 -6.00
CA PRO A 10 0.49 5.79 -6.70
C PRO A 10 -0.29 4.79 -7.55
N GLU A 11 0.31 4.40 -8.66
CA GLU A 11 -0.21 3.34 -9.51
C GLU A 11 0.56 2.07 -9.21
N ILE A 12 -0.17 1.03 -8.81
CA ILE A 12 0.41 -0.23 -8.35
C ILE A 12 0.20 -1.27 -9.43
N PRO A 13 1.28 -1.78 -10.04
CA PRO A 13 1.14 -2.78 -11.10
C PRO A 13 0.80 -4.15 -10.51
N VAL A 14 -0.28 -4.75 -11.00
CA VAL A 14 -0.69 -6.08 -10.57
C VAL A 14 -0.93 -6.95 -11.80
N SER A 15 -0.91 -8.27 -11.60
CA SER A 15 -1.12 -9.20 -12.70
C SER A 15 -2.60 -9.56 -12.88
N ASP A 16 -3.33 -9.67 -11.77
CA ASP A 16 -4.73 -10.09 -11.76
C ASP A 16 -5.50 -9.12 -10.86
N LEU A 17 -6.33 -8.27 -11.48
CA LEU A 17 -7.03 -7.23 -10.72
C LEU A 17 -8.03 -7.79 -9.72
N ASP A 18 -8.72 -8.88 -10.06
CA ASP A 18 -9.68 -9.46 -9.12
C ASP A 18 -8.97 -10.05 -7.90
N ALA A 19 -7.90 -10.78 -8.13
CA ALA A 19 -7.12 -11.36 -7.04
C ALA A 19 -6.47 -10.27 -6.20
N ALA A 20 -5.91 -9.24 -6.84
CA ALA A 20 -5.28 -8.13 -6.13
C ALA A 20 -6.31 -7.36 -5.30
N GLY A 21 -7.46 -7.05 -5.90
CA GLY A 21 -8.54 -6.36 -5.19
C GLY A 21 -8.98 -7.11 -3.95
N ALA A 22 -9.14 -8.42 -4.07
CA ALA A 22 -9.52 -9.26 -2.94
C ALA A 22 -8.46 -9.24 -1.85
N TYR A 23 -7.19 -9.31 -2.23
CA TYR A 23 -6.09 -9.27 -1.26
C TYR A 23 -6.06 -7.94 -0.49
N TYR A 24 -6.13 -6.82 -1.23
CA TYR A 24 -6.12 -5.51 -0.58
C TYR A 24 -7.33 -5.33 0.34
N LYS A 25 -8.50 -5.80 -0.08
CA LYS A 25 -9.72 -5.68 0.70
C LYS A 25 -9.71 -6.62 1.90
N ASP A 26 -9.49 -7.90 1.67
CA ASP A 26 -9.67 -8.93 2.70
C ASP A 26 -8.50 -9.02 3.65
N GLU A 27 -7.27 -8.82 3.16
CA GLU A 27 -6.07 -9.00 3.97
C GLU A 27 -5.51 -7.69 4.50
N LEU A 28 -5.59 -6.60 3.72
CA LEU A 28 -5.02 -5.31 4.12
C LEU A 28 -6.06 -4.29 4.58
N GLY A 29 -7.36 -4.60 4.44
CA GLY A 29 -8.42 -3.74 4.96
C GLY A 29 -8.72 -2.52 4.11
N PHE A 30 -8.37 -2.54 2.83
CA PHE A 30 -8.73 -1.45 1.92
C PHE A 30 -10.16 -1.61 1.45
N THR A 31 -10.73 -0.50 0.96
CA THR A 31 -12.00 -0.50 0.27
C THR A 31 -11.73 -0.41 -1.22
N VAL A 32 -12.41 -1.23 -2.01
CA VAL A 32 -12.38 -1.09 -3.47
C VAL A 32 -13.48 -0.09 -3.82
N ASP A 33 -13.07 1.11 -4.23
CA ASP A 33 -14.01 2.21 -4.44
C ASP A 33 -14.67 2.18 -5.80
N TRP A 34 -13.94 1.73 -6.82
CA TRP A 34 -14.46 1.67 -8.19
C TRP A 34 -13.53 0.82 -9.06
N GLY A 35 -14.04 0.44 -10.22
CA GLY A 35 -13.27 -0.29 -11.22
C GLY A 35 -13.18 -1.77 -10.97
N GLY A 36 -12.32 -2.44 -11.71
CA GLY A 36 -12.13 -3.88 -11.63
C GLY A 36 -11.53 -4.43 -12.91
N ALA A 37 -11.57 -5.76 -13.05
CA ALA A 37 -10.94 -6.45 -14.17
C ALA A 37 -11.43 -5.97 -15.54
N ASP A 38 -12.73 -5.64 -15.65
CA ASP A 38 -13.28 -5.20 -16.92
C ASP A 38 -12.67 -3.89 -17.40
N ASP A 39 -12.26 -3.03 -16.47
CA ASP A 39 -11.68 -1.73 -16.79
C ASP A 39 -10.16 -1.76 -16.85
N GLY A 40 -9.55 -2.79 -16.30
CA GLY A 40 -8.10 -2.88 -16.21
C GLY A 40 -7.51 -2.01 -15.12
N ILE A 41 -8.34 -1.29 -14.38
CA ILE A 41 -7.92 -0.39 -13.31
C ILE A 41 -8.96 -0.39 -12.20
N ALA A 42 -8.51 -0.31 -10.97
CA ALA A 42 -9.40 -0.19 -9.81
C ALA A 42 -8.82 0.86 -8.86
N GLY A 43 -9.71 1.66 -8.28
CA GLY A 43 -9.33 2.61 -7.24
C GLY A 43 -9.60 2.02 -5.88
N ILE A 44 -8.62 2.08 -5.00
CA ILE A 44 -8.74 1.58 -3.63
C ILE A 44 -8.35 2.65 -2.64
N SER A 45 -8.87 2.53 -1.42
CA SER A 45 -8.54 3.49 -0.37
C SER A 45 -8.58 2.84 1.00
N LYS A 46 -7.82 3.42 1.93
CA LYS A 46 -7.86 3.09 3.36
C LYS A 46 -7.57 4.39 4.08
N GLY A 47 -8.58 4.92 4.79
CA GLY A 47 -8.47 6.26 5.33
C GLY A 47 -8.24 7.27 4.21
N SER A 48 -7.25 8.12 4.35
CA SER A 48 -6.92 9.11 3.32
C SER A 48 -5.94 8.57 2.27
N CYS A 49 -5.48 7.34 2.44
CA CYS A 49 -4.57 6.72 1.48
C CYS A 49 -5.36 6.21 0.28
N ARG A 50 -4.97 6.65 -0.91
CA ARG A 50 -5.60 6.22 -2.17
C ARG A 50 -4.55 5.67 -3.10
N MET A 51 -4.90 4.60 -3.82
CA MET A 51 -4.00 4.00 -4.80
C MET A 51 -4.83 3.46 -5.96
N PHE A 52 -4.21 3.32 -7.11
CA PHE A 52 -4.83 2.68 -8.27
C PHE A 52 -4.10 1.37 -8.56
N LEU A 53 -4.86 0.29 -8.67
CA LEU A 53 -4.32 -1.00 -9.13
C LEU A 53 -4.54 -1.07 -10.64
N THR A 54 -3.51 -1.42 -11.39
CA THR A 54 -3.64 -1.52 -12.85
C THR A 54 -3.08 -2.85 -13.32
N ASP A 55 -3.77 -3.48 -14.28
CA ASP A 55 -3.28 -4.71 -14.86
C ASP A 55 -2.40 -4.43 -16.08
N ARG A 56 -1.84 -5.49 -16.65
CA ARG A 56 -0.91 -5.36 -17.77
C ARG A 56 -1.57 -4.75 -19.00
N ALA A 57 -2.81 -5.13 -19.27
CA ALA A 57 -3.53 -4.60 -20.45
C ALA A 57 -3.73 -3.09 -20.36
N PHE A 58 -4.02 -2.60 -19.16
CA PHE A 58 -4.14 -1.16 -18.93
C PHE A 58 -2.82 -0.44 -19.18
N ARG A 59 -1.69 -1.09 -18.82
CA ARG A 59 -0.35 -0.51 -18.96
C ARG A 59 0.33 -0.91 -20.27
N GLU A 60 -0.43 -1.37 -21.25
CA GLU A 60 0.09 -2.07 -22.43
C GLU A 60 1.32 -1.44 -23.07
N GLU A 61 1.36 -0.12 -23.13
CA GLU A 61 2.46 0.59 -23.78
C GLU A 61 3.76 0.50 -23.00
N ARG A 62 3.68 0.15 -21.71
CA ARG A 62 4.86 0.07 -20.86
C ARG A 62 5.32 -1.36 -20.64
N GLY A 63 4.57 -2.34 -21.13
CA GLY A 63 4.89 -3.74 -20.94
C GLY A 63 4.86 -4.14 -19.47
N ASN A 64 5.83 -4.95 -19.06
CA ASN A 64 5.93 -5.41 -17.68
C ASN A 64 6.66 -4.37 -16.84
N ASN A 65 5.98 -3.84 -15.85
CA ASN A 65 6.61 -2.92 -14.90
C ASN A 65 7.19 -3.73 -13.74
N PRO A 66 8.34 -3.32 -13.22
CA PRO A 66 8.84 -3.93 -11.99
C PRO A 66 7.92 -3.57 -10.83
N PRO A 67 7.93 -4.38 -9.76
CA PRO A 67 7.17 -4.03 -8.56
C PRO A 67 7.61 -2.67 -8.02
N VAL A 68 6.69 -1.97 -7.36
CA VAL A 68 6.95 -0.66 -6.79
C VAL A 68 7.09 -0.76 -5.28
N LEU A 69 7.67 0.27 -4.69
CA LEU A 69 7.81 0.39 -3.25
C LEU A 69 7.18 1.72 -2.83
N VAL A 70 6.29 1.65 -1.85
CA VAL A 70 5.57 2.82 -1.36
C VAL A 70 5.77 2.93 0.14
N TRP A 71 5.99 4.15 0.62
CA TRP A 71 6.12 4.42 2.05
C TRP A 71 4.79 5.00 2.56
N LEU A 72 4.27 4.44 3.65
CA LEU A 72 3.02 4.87 4.27
C LEU A 72 3.32 5.42 5.66
N ASN A 73 3.13 6.72 5.81
CA ASN A 73 3.48 7.44 7.03
C ASN A 73 2.29 7.49 8.00
N LEU A 74 2.40 6.79 9.11
CA LEU A 74 1.40 6.85 10.18
C LEU A 74 1.81 7.92 11.20
N ASN A 75 0.97 8.13 12.20
CA ASN A 75 1.11 9.27 13.10
C ASN A 75 1.75 8.93 14.45
N SER A 76 2.04 7.67 14.70
CA SER A 76 2.68 7.26 15.95
C SER A 76 3.27 5.86 15.82
N THR A 77 4.22 5.55 16.72
CA THR A 77 4.75 4.20 16.86
C THR A 77 3.63 3.21 17.16
N GLN A 78 2.67 3.61 17.99
CA GLN A 78 1.55 2.75 18.37
C GLN A 78 0.71 2.39 17.16
N GLU A 79 0.45 3.36 16.27
CA GLU A 79 -0.33 3.07 15.06
C GLU A 79 0.38 2.08 14.16
N VAL A 80 1.71 2.20 14.04
CA VAL A 80 2.49 1.25 13.25
C VAL A 80 2.36 -0.15 13.84
N ASN A 81 2.52 -0.28 15.15
CA ASN A 81 2.43 -1.57 15.83
C ASN A 81 1.02 -2.16 15.73
N ASP A 82 0.00 -1.33 15.88
CA ASP A 82 -1.39 -1.80 15.80
C ASP A 82 -1.73 -2.31 14.41
N LEU A 83 -1.28 -1.61 13.38
CA LEU A 83 -1.52 -2.05 12.02
C LEU A 83 -0.78 -3.35 11.73
N TYR A 84 0.46 -3.48 12.21
CA TYR A 84 1.19 -4.73 12.09
C TYR A 84 0.43 -5.88 12.74
N GLU A 85 -0.09 -5.67 13.96
CA GLU A 85 -0.86 -6.71 14.66
C GLU A 85 -2.10 -7.12 13.85
N THR A 86 -2.81 -6.14 13.31
CA THR A 86 -4.00 -6.41 12.51
C THR A 86 -3.64 -7.23 11.27
N TRP A 87 -2.62 -6.80 10.55
CA TRP A 87 -2.22 -7.47 9.31
C TRP A 87 -1.58 -8.83 9.56
N SER A 88 -0.91 -9.01 10.71
CA SER A 88 -0.30 -10.31 11.02
C SER A 88 -1.34 -11.38 11.33
N ARG A 89 -2.58 -10.97 11.65
CA ARG A 89 -3.68 -11.93 11.87
C ARG A 89 -4.41 -12.28 10.58
N SER A 90 -4.13 -11.58 9.51
CA SER A 90 -4.68 -11.87 8.19
C SER A 90 -3.67 -12.69 7.40
N LYS A 91 -3.92 -12.85 6.09
CA LYS A 91 -2.99 -13.52 5.21
C LYS A 91 -2.05 -12.52 4.53
N ALA A 92 -1.89 -11.33 5.10
CA ALA A 92 -0.97 -10.33 4.58
C ALA A 92 0.45 -10.89 4.61
N ARG A 93 1.22 -10.57 3.56
CA ARG A 93 2.59 -11.08 3.41
C ARG A 93 3.57 -10.17 4.15
N ILE A 94 3.72 -10.37 5.44
CA ILE A 94 4.65 -9.58 6.24
C ILE A 94 6.08 -9.93 5.83
N VAL A 95 6.85 -8.92 5.44
CA VAL A 95 8.25 -9.08 5.05
C VAL A 95 9.17 -8.87 6.24
N SER A 96 8.87 -7.87 7.08
CA SER A 96 9.67 -7.60 8.27
C SER A 96 8.78 -7.07 9.38
N ARG A 97 9.19 -7.29 10.63
CA ARG A 97 8.49 -6.84 11.81
C ARG A 97 8.80 -5.37 12.12
N PRO A 98 7.94 -4.70 12.93
CA PRO A 98 8.25 -3.35 13.37
C PRO A 98 9.58 -3.28 14.11
N GLU A 99 10.38 -2.29 13.73
CA GLU A 99 11.70 -2.09 14.32
C GLU A 99 12.07 -0.62 14.24
N ALA A 100 12.67 -0.11 15.31
CA ALA A 100 13.20 1.25 15.32
C ALA A 100 14.56 1.22 14.61
N LYS A 101 14.65 1.95 13.50
CA LYS A 101 15.87 1.96 12.68
C LYS A 101 16.82 3.08 13.10
N PRO A 102 18.12 2.94 12.80
CA PRO A 102 19.07 4.00 13.14
C PRO A 102 18.74 5.35 12.54
N TRP A 103 18.00 5.38 11.42
CA TRP A 103 17.59 6.62 10.76
C TRP A 103 16.32 7.22 11.36
N LYS A 104 15.89 6.75 12.52
CA LYS A 104 14.80 7.31 13.32
C LYS A 104 13.42 7.08 12.74
N LEU A 105 13.24 6.00 11.98
CA LEU A 105 11.92 5.53 11.55
C LEU A 105 11.61 4.23 12.25
N HIS A 106 10.40 4.14 12.81
CA HIS A 106 9.87 2.89 13.34
C HIS A 106 9.03 2.29 12.23
N GLU A 107 9.44 1.16 11.67
CA GLU A 107 8.85 0.69 10.41
C GLU A 107 8.74 -0.82 10.30
N PHE A 108 7.76 -1.28 9.52
CA PHE A 108 7.69 -2.66 9.06
C PHE A 108 7.31 -2.67 7.59
N THR A 109 7.52 -3.81 6.93
CA THR A 109 7.28 -3.94 5.49
C THR A 109 6.30 -5.07 5.22
N VAL A 110 5.36 -4.83 4.31
CA VAL A 110 4.40 -5.83 3.83
C VAL A 110 4.47 -5.86 2.31
N ALA A 111 4.22 -7.03 1.72
CA ALA A 111 4.19 -7.20 0.27
C ALA A 111 2.77 -7.55 -0.18
N ASP A 112 2.45 -7.21 -1.43
CA ASP A 112 1.23 -7.71 -2.04
C ASP A 112 1.51 -8.98 -2.86
N LEU A 113 0.53 -9.45 -3.62
CA LEU A 113 0.64 -10.69 -4.39
C LEU A 113 1.67 -10.60 -5.51
N ASP A 114 1.96 -9.38 -5.97
CA ASP A 114 2.86 -9.16 -7.10
C ASP A 114 4.23 -8.67 -6.67
N GLY A 115 4.51 -8.68 -5.38
CA GLY A 115 5.80 -8.25 -4.87
C GLY A 115 5.95 -6.76 -4.70
N ASN A 116 4.87 -5.99 -4.86
CA ASN A 116 4.90 -4.58 -4.51
C ASN A 116 5.06 -4.47 -3.00
N LEU A 117 5.87 -3.53 -2.54
CA LEU A 117 6.21 -3.40 -1.12
C LEU A 117 5.65 -2.12 -0.54
N PHE A 118 5.18 -2.21 0.70
CA PHE A 118 4.70 -1.06 1.45
C PHE A 118 5.46 -1.01 2.76
N ARG A 119 6.21 0.10 2.97
CA ARG A 119 6.88 0.34 4.22
C ARG A 119 6.02 1.27 5.06
N VAL A 120 5.48 0.71 6.12
CA VAL A 120 4.63 1.45 7.06
C VAL A 120 5.53 1.99 8.14
N PHE A 121 5.49 3.29 8.37
CA PHE A 121 6.48 3.90 9.27
C PHE A 121 5.93 5.09 10.02
N TYR A 122 6.62 5.42 11.11
CA TYR A 122 6.47 6.65 11.85
C TYR A 122 7.86 7.24 12.09
N ASP A 123 8.01 8.52 11.84
CA ASP A 123 9.26 9.25 12.06
C ASP A 123 9.29 9.75 13.49
N PHE A 124 10.10 9.10 14.35
CA PHE A 124 10.18 9.48 15.77
C PHE A 124 11.34 10.44 16.06
N SER A 125 11.95 11.00 15.03
CA SER A 125 13.09 11.90 15.24
C SER A 125 12.72 13.17 16.00
N ARG A 126 11.43 13.48 16.07
CA ARG A 126 10.94 14.68 16.76
C ARG A 126 10.24 14.38 18.07
N ASP A 127 10.24 13.16 18.51
CA ASP A 127 9.63 12.78 19.79
C ASP A 127 10.49 13.22 20.96
#